data_7f90141213408f451dc29f276df13b0f
#
_entry.id   7f90141213408f451dc29f276df13b0f
#
_cell.length_a   1.000
_cell.length_b   1.000
_cell.length_c   1.000
_cell.angle_alpha   90.00
_cell.angle_beta   90.00
_cell.angle_gamma   90.00
#
_symmetry.space_group_name_H-M   'P 1'
#
loop_
_entity.id
_entity.type
_entity.pdbx_description
1 polymer ?
#
loop_
_entity_poly.entity_id
_entity_poly.type
_entity_poly.pdbx_seq_one_letter_code
_entity_poly.pdbx_strand_id
1 'polypeptide(L)'
;LRDGYQFSIRRNYKRISKHFGISRTHVTPEAIEKATMDAYAKARMYQKEYSDSKGLTKNQWRRVGDVIEVKLQDGLIMTCDPDMLKHVEARIWTARKGKGKKTYYASCRKSKKKNYEACQFHNLICPEFKQADHIDRNGLNNCRSNLREGSGRVNAQNKSKQKNNTSGHTGVEWHKPVGNRKGRWKAVWKDEEENRRSRSFMGDTEEGKEV
;
A
#
# COMPACT_ATOMS: atom_id res chain seq x y z
N LEU A 1 0.14 29.03 -37.82
CA LEU A 1 0.13 28.34 -36.53
C LEU A 1 -1.33 28.21 -36.07
N ARG A 2 -1.79 27.03 -35.62
CA ARG A 2 -3.13 26.81 -35.08
C ARG A 2 -3.07 27.06 -33.60
N ASP A 3 -3.77 28.07 -33.12
CA ASP A 3 -3.87 28.38 -31.70
C ASP A 3 -4.75 27.36 -31.01
N GLY A 4 -4.32 26.87 -29.87
CA GLY A 4 -5.09 25.89 -29.08
C GLY A 4 -4.23 24.85 -28.34
N TYR A 5 -4.89 23.89 -27.72
CA TYR A 5 -4.26 22.82 -26.97
C TYR A 5 -4.25 21.53 -27.77
N GLN A 6 -3.14 20.85 -27.78
CA GLN A 6 -2.99 19.56 -28.45
C GLN A 6 -2.74 18.44 -27.45
N PHE A 7 -3.63 17.44 -27.44
CA PHE A 7 -3.35 16.16 -26.81
C PHE A 7 -2.67 15.24 -27.82
N SER A 8 -1.53 14.66 -27.47
CA SER A 8 -0.88 13.66 -28.31
C SER A 8 -0.21 12.56 -27.51
N ILE A 9 -0.29 11.34 -28.05
CA ILE A 9 0.39 10.15 -27.53
C ILE A 9 1.07 9.40 -28.66
N ARG A 10 2.16 8.70 -28.35
CA ARG A 10 2.78 7.73 -29.28
C ARG A 10 2.41 6.31 -28.85
N ARG A 11 1.92 5.51 -29.79
CA ARG A 11 1.65 4.09 -29.61
C ARG A 11 2.09 3.33 -30.88
N ASN A 12 2.88 2.26 -30.71
CA ASN A 12 3.37 1.42 -31.82
C ASN A 12 3.92 2.26 -32.98
N TYR A 13 4.82 3.22 -32.67
CA TYR A 13 5.44 4.17 -33.61
C TYR A 13 4.47 5.17 -34.28
N LYS A 14 3.15 5.07 -34.02
CA LYS A 14 2.16 6.03 -34.52
C LYS A 14 1.85 7.09 -33.47
N ARG A 15 1.80 8.35 -33.90
CA ARG A 15 1.37 9.48 -33.08
C ARG A 15 -0.14 9.64 -33.27
N ILE A 16 -0.90 9.54 -32.19
CA ILE A 16 -2.31 9.90 -32.14
C ILE A 16 -2.39 11.27 -31.49
N SER A 17 -3.03 12.22 -32.16
CA SER A 17 -3.19 13.58 -31.62
C SER A 17 -4.58 14.11 -31.92
N LYS A 18 -5.11 14.91 -30.99
CA LYS A 18 -6.36 15.65 -31.15
C LYS A 18 -6.09 17.11 -30.75
N HIS A 19 -6.49 18.03 -31.60
CA HIS A 19 -6.32 19.46 -31.38
C HIS A 19 -7.64 20.07 -30.91
N PHE A 20 -7.56 20.94 -29.91
CA PHE A 20 -8.68 21.72 -29.36
C PHE A 20 -8.37 23.19 -29.66
N GLY A 21 -8.90 23.69 -30.76
CA GLY A 21 -8.60 25.02 -31.27
C GLY A 21 -9.33 26.12 -30.48
N ILE A 22 -8.73 27.30 -30.49
CA ILE A 22 -9.33 28.55 -30.04
C ILE A 22 -9.88 29.24 -31.30
N SER A 23 -11.15 29.64 -31.25
CA SER A 23 -11.75 30.38 -32.37
C SER A 23 -11.14 31.78 -32.48
N ARG A 24 -10.76 32.19 -33.67
CA ARG A 24 -10.23 33.56 -33.95
C ARG A 24 -11.33 34.61 -34.06
N THR A 25 -12.59 34.24 -33.88
CA THR A 25 -13.72 35.19 -33.86
C THR A 25 -13.85 35.98 -32.57
N HIS A 26 -12.99 35.70 -31.55
CA HIS A 26 -12.97 36.44 -30.32
C HIS A 26 -12.25 37.77 -30.47
N VAL A 27 -12.96 38.86 -30.18
CA VAL A 27 -12.51 40.23 -30.46
C VAL A 27 -12.02 40.94 -29.20
N THR A 28 -12.34 40.42 -28.00
CA THR A 28 -11.93 41.03 -26.73
C THR A 28 -10.97 40.14 -25.94
N PRO A 29 -10.07 40.70 -25.13
CA PRO A 29 -9.16 39.92 -24.27
C PRO A 29 -9.88 38.91 -23.39
N GLU A 30 -11.02 39.30 -22.79
CA GLU A 30 -11.81 38.43 -21.91
C GLU A 30 -12.43 37.24 -22.69
N ALA A 31 -12.88 37.47 -23.94
CA ALA A 31 -13.39 36.42 -24.79
C ALA A 31 -12.30 35.43 -25.21
N ILE A 32 -11.08 35.91 -25.45
CA ILE A 32 -9.92 35.08 -25.74
C ILE A 32 -9.53 34.22 -24.52
N GLU A 33 -9.50 34.83 -23.33
CA GLU A 33 -9.21 34.12 -22.08
C GLU A 33 -10.24 33.00 -21.82
N LYS A 34 -11.52 33.31 -21.93
CA LYS A 34 -12.60 32.34 -21.77
C LYS A 34 -12.47 31.18 -22.77
N ALA A 35 -12.25 31.47 -24.05
CA ALA A 35 -12.07 30.45 -25.08
C ALA A 35 -10.82 29.60 -24.85
N THR A 36 -9.76 30.19 -24.31
CA THR A 36 -8.53 29.49 -23.93
C THR A 36 -8.81 28.51 -22.78
N MET A 37 -9.51 28.95 -21.74
CA MET A 37 -9.92 28.10 -20.63
C MET A 37 -10.83 26.95 -21.05
N ASP A 38 -11.80 27.21 -21.94
CA ASP A 38 -12.70 26.20 -22.49
C ASP A 38 -11.92 25.15 -23.34
N ALA A 39 -11.01 25.58 -24.18
CA ALA A 39 -10.17 24.69 -24.97
C ALA A 39 -9.26 23.84 -24.08
N TYR A 40 -8.70 24.41 -23.02
CA TYR A 40 -7.92 23.69 -22.02
C TYR A 40 -8.76 22.65 -21.29
N ALA A 41 -9.96 23.01 -20.81
CA ALA A 41 -10.87 22.13 -20.13
C ALA A 41 -11.26 20.93 -21.02
N LYS A 42 -11.62 21.18 -22.28
CA LYS A 42 -11.93 20.13 -23.28
C LYS A 42 -10.72 19.19 -23.51
N ALA A 43 -9.52 19.73 -23.60
CA ALA A 43 -8.31 18.91 -23.76
C ALA A 43 -8.05 18.03 -22.55
N ARG A 44 -8.28 18.56 -21.33
CA ARG A 44 -8.14 17.81 -20.06
C ARG A 44 -9.20 16.71 -19.93
N MET A 45 -10.44 17.00 -20.28
CA MET A 45 -11.51 15.99 -20.28
C MET A 45 -11.19 14.84 -21.24
N TYR A 46 -10.78 15.16 -22.49
CA TYR A 46 -10.40 14.14 -23.46
C TYR A 46 -9.21 13.30 -23.00
N GLN A 47 -8.21 13.94 -22.36
CA GLN A 47 -7.07 13.23 -21.76
C GLN A 47 -7.54 12.25 -20.68
N LYS A 48 -8.48 12.68 -19.85
CA LYS A 48 -9.05 11.84 -18.78
C LYS A 48 -9.80 10.65 -19.37
N GLU A 49 -10.76 10.89 -20.28
CA GLU A 49 -11.53 9.83 -20.94
C GLU A 49 -10.64 8.81 -21.65
N TYR A 50 -9.62 9.29 -22.35
CA TYR A 50 -8.65 8.41 -23.00
C TYR A 50 -7.88 7.55 -21.99
N SER A 51 -7.45 8.15 -20.87
CA SER A 51 -6.72 7.44 -19.81
C SER A 51 -7.63 6.39 -19.14
N ASP A 52 -8.89 6.73 -18.90
CA ASP A 52 -9.90 5.85 -18.32
C ASP A 52 -10.17 4.66 -19.25
N SER A 53 -10.38 4.90 -20.56
CA SER A 53 -10.60 3.85 -21.57
C SER A 53 -9.42 2.88 -21.71
N LYS A 54 -8.23 3.24 -21.26
CA LYS A 54 -7.01 2.41 -21.32
C LYS A 54 -6.61 1.84 -19.96
N GLY A 55 -7.42 2.03 -18.91
CA GLY A 55 -7.06 1.63 -17.55
C GLY A 55 -5.80 2.35 -17.02
N LEU A 56 -5.49 3.54 -17.57
CA LEU A 56 -4.33 4.36 -17.21
C LEU A 56 -4.68 5.44 -16.19
N THR A 57 -5.82 5.32 -15.54
CA THR A 57 -6.29 6.26 -14.53
C THR A 57 -5.38 6.26 -13.32
N LYS A 58 -5.08 7.46 -12.84
CA LYS A 58 -4.49 7.63 -11.52
C LYS A 58 -5.49 7.14 -10.47
N ASN A 59 -4.98 6.70 -9.33
CA ASN A 59 -5.83 6.31 -8.23
C ASN A 59 -6.71 7.49 -7.80
N GLN A 60 -7.98 7.24 -7.61
CA GLN A 60 -8.91 8.18 -7.00
C GLN A 60 -8.58 8.26 -5.51
N TRP A 61 -8.69 9.46 -4.95
CA TRP A 61 -8.47 9.67 -3.54
C TRP A 61 -9.46 10.67 -2.97
N ARG A 62 -9.68 10.61 -1.66
CA ARG A 62 -10.46 11.58 -0.90
C ARG A 62 -9.82 11.80 0.46
N ARG A 63 -10.02 12.98 1.03
CA ARG A 63 -9.64 13.25 2.41
C ARG A 63 -10.77 12.85 3.36
N VAL A 64 -10.43 12.11 4.41
CA VAL A 64 -11.37 11.69 5.46
C VAL A 64 -10.71 12.02 6.81
N GLY A 65 -11.15 13.14 7.42
CA GLY A 65 -10.49 13.66 8.62
C GLY A 65 -9.01 13.96 8.37
N ASP A 66 -8.16 13.33 9.13
CA ASP A 66 -6.71 13.51 9.09
C ASP A 66 -5.96 12.53 8.18
N VAL A 67 -6.68 11.73 7.40
CA VAL A 67 -6.06 10.78 6.47
C VAL A 67 -6.56 10.97 5.04
N ILE A 68 -5.78 10.47 4.10
CA ILE A 68 -6.14 10.31 2.69
C ILE A 68 -6.50 8.85 2.44
N GLU A 69 -7.70 8.61 1.94
CA GLU A 69 -8.12 7.32 1.40
C GLU A 69 -7.85 7.28 -0.11
N VAL A 70 -7.18 6.25 -0.56
CA VAL A 70 -6.79 6.06 -1.95
C VAL A 70 -7.39 4.75 -2.47
N LYS A 71 -8.24 4.85 -3.50
CA LYS A 71 -8.79 3.68 -4.18
C LYS A 71 -7.74 3.10 -5.11
N LEU A 72 -7.28 1.90 -4.82
CA LEU A 72 -6.33 1.16 -5.64
C LEU A 72 -7.02 0.57 -6.89
N GLN A 73 -6.23 0.17 -7.90
CA GLN A 73 -6.81 -0.32 -9.18
C GLN A 73 -7.67 -1.58 -9.04
N ASP A 74 -7.43 -2.37 -8.03
CA ASP A 74 -8.18 -3.60 -7.68
C ASP A 74 -9.34 -3.34 -6.70
N GLY A 75 -9.70 -2.07 -6.47
CA GLY A 75 -10.85 -1.65 -5.67
C GLY A 75 -10.61 -1.58 -4.17
N LEU A 76 -9.46 -2.07 -3.68
CA LEU A 76 -9.08 -1.95 -2.27
C LEU A 76 -8.73 -0.50 -1.91
N ILE A 77 -8.92 -0.15 -0.64
CA ILE A 77 -8.59 1.19 -0.13
C ILE A 77 -7.28 1.13 0.65
N MET A 78 -6.37 2.04 0.31
CA MET A 78 -5.18 2.34 1.08
C MET A 78 -5.40 3.65 1.84
N THR A 79 -4.89 3.75 3.06
CA THR A 79 -4.85 5.00 3.84
C THR A 79 -3.42 5.50 4.01
N CYS A 80 -3.23 6.80 4.03
CA CYS A 80 -1.94 7.44 4.31
C CYS A 80 -2.13 8.86 4.86
N ASP A 81 -1.05 9.45 5.38
CA ASP A 81 -1.05 10.83 5.85
C ASP A 81 -1.18 11.82 4.67
N PRO A 82 -1.77 13.02 4.88
CA PRO A 82 -2.02 13.99 3.81
C PRO A 82 -0.77 14.50 3.08
N ASP A 83 0.38 14.59 3.73
CA ASP A 83 1.64 15.03 3.13
C ASP A 83 2.19 14.03 2.10
N MET A 84 1.69 12.79 2.10
CA MET A 84 2.02 11.76 1.12
C MET A 84 1.25 11.87 -0.20
N LEU A 85 0.32 12.83 -0.32
CA LEU A 85 -0.53 12.99 -1.51
C LEU A 85 0.29 13.15 -2.80
N LYS A 86 1.41 13.87 -2.76
CA LYS A 86 2.33 14.00 -3.90
C LYS A 86 2.80 12.64 -4.46
N HIS A 87 3.00 11.64 -3.59
CA HIS A 87 3.42 10.30 -3.99
C HIS A 87 2.25 9.47 -4.52
N VAL A 88 1.04 9.70 -3.98
CA VAL A 88 -0.19 9.11 -4.51
C VAL A 88 -0.42 9.55 -5.94
N GLU A 89 -0.33 10.86 -6.21
CA GLU A 89 -0.58 11.44 -7.54
C GLU A 89 0.55 11.19 -8.56
N ALA A 90 1.77 10.99 -8.10
CA ALA A 90 2.91 10.77 -8.99
C ALA A 90 2.89 9.39 -9.65
N ARG A 91 2.28 8.37 -9.03
CA ARG A 91 2.36 6.96 -9.43
C ARG A 91 0.98 6.33 -9.55
N ILE A 92 0.92 5.14 -10.13
CA ILE A 92 -0.26 4.28 -10.13
C ILE A 92 -0.01 3.17 -9.11
N TRP A 93 -0.88 3.09 -8.12
CA TRP A 93 -0.79 2.15 -7.02
C TRP A 93 -1.77 0.99 -7.19
N THR A 94 -1.30 -0.20 -6.89
CA THR A 94 -2.08 -1.45 -6.92
C THR A 94 -1.87 -2.20 -5.60
N ALA A 95 -2.89 -2.91 -5.13
CA ALA A 95 -2.72 -3.80 -4.01
C ALA A 95 -2.08 -5.12 -4.47
N ARG A 96 -0.99 -5.50 -3.85
CA ARG A 96 -0.30 -6.75 -4.14
C ARG A 96 -0.16 -7.60 -2.90
N LYS A 97 -0.47 -8.88 -3.06
CA LYS A 97 -0.30 -9.88 -2.01
C LYS A 97 0.91 -10.75 -2.36
N GLY A 98 1.89 -10.80 -1.48
CA GLY A 98 3.03 -11.70 -1.63
C GLY A 98 2.61 -13.17 -1.48
N LYS A 99 3.34 -14.08 -2.15
CA LYS A 99 3.10 -15.54 -2.01
C LYS A 99 3.15 -15.93 -0.53
N GLY A 100 2.11 -16.60 -0.04
CA GLY A 100 1.99 -17.03 1.36
C GLY A 100 1.69 -15.91 2.37
N LYS A 101 1.53 -14.64 1.94
CA LYS A 101 1.17 -13.53 2.82
C LYS A 101 -0.34 -13.44 3.01
N LYS A 102 -0.78 -12.99 4.19
CA LYS A 102 -2.20 -12.81 4.51
C LYS A 102 -2.70 -11.42 4.13
N THR A 103 -1.86 -10.40 4.18
CA THR A 103 -2.21 -9.01 3.90
C THR A 103 -1.76 -8.54 2.51
N TYR A 104 -2.40 -7.49 2.02
CA TYR A 104 -2.03 -6.77 0.80
C TYR A 104 -1.13 -5.59 1.15
N TYR A 105 -0.29 -5.19 0.19
CA TYR A 105 0.57 -4.02 0.28
C TYR A 105 0.35 -3.14 -0.94
N ALA A 106 0.30 -1.83 -0.75
CA ALA A 106 0.25 -0.88 -1.84
C ALA A 106 1.62 -0.84 -2.54
N SER A 107 1.64 -1.13 -3.83
CA SER A 107 2.87 -1.21 -4.64
C SER A 107 2.70 -0.48 -5.97
N CYS A 108 3.75 0.14 -6.45
CA CYS A 108 3.83 0.65 -7.81
C CYS A 108 4.79 -0.18 -8.66
N ARG A 109 4.56 -0.18 -9.97
CA ARG A 109 5.49 -0.78 -10.94
C ARG A 109 6.54 0.25 -11.34
N LYS A 110 7.74 -0.23 -11.71
CA LYS A 110 8.76 0.59 -12.37
C LYS A 110 8.20 1.28 -13.60
N SER A 111 8.53 2.54 -13.78
CA SER A 111 8.20 3.29 -14.98
C SER A 111 9.45 3.99 -15.53
N LYS A 112 10.00 3.44 -16.62
CA LYS A 112 11.12 4.06 -17.35
C LYS A 112 10.76 5.46 -17.84
N LYS A 113 9.52 5.67 -18.32
CA LYS A 113 9.06 6.96 -18.87
C LYS A 113 8.98 8.05 -17.81
N LYS A 114 8.62 7.71 -16.57
CA LYS A 114 8.48 8.65 -15.45
C LYS A 114 9.66 8.60 -14.48
N ASN A 115 10.69 7.85 -14.84
CA ASN A 115 11.92 7.69 -14.07
C ASN A 115 11.71 7.39 -12.57
N TYR A 116 10.87 6.39 -12.27
CA TYR A 116 10.76 5.87 -10.91
C TYR A 116 10.87 4.34 -10.88
N GLU A 117 11.44 3.81 -9.81
CA GLU A 117 11.57 2.38 -9.57
C GLU A 117 10.29 1.79 -8.98
N ALA A 118 10.15 0.47 -9.09
CA ALA A 118 9.10 -0.25 -8.39
C ALA A 118 9.32 -0.16 -6.88
N CYS A 119 8.28 0.18 -6.13
CA CYS A 119 8.38 0.30 -4.68
C CYS A 119 7.06 -0.05 -3.98
N GLN A 120 7.14 -0.29 -2.69
CA GLN A 120 6.00 -0.34 -1.79
C GLN A 120 5.79 1.03 -1.15
N PHE A 121 4.54 1.38 -0.86
CA PHE A 121 4.19 2.73 -0.41
C PHE A 121 4.84 3.08 0.94
N HIS A 122 4.86 2.15 1.89
CA HIS A 122 5.48 2.36 3.19
C HIS A 122 6.98 2.69 3.12
N ASN A 123 7.71 2.22 2.10
CA ASN A 123 9.11 2.56 1.91
C ASN A 123 9.34 4.03 1.51
N LEU A 124 8.30 4.73 1.05
CA LEU A 124 8.37 6.17 0.77
C LEU A 124 8.09 7.02 2.01
N ILE A 125 7.44 6.44 3.01
CA ILE A 125 7.06 7.12 4.24
C ILE A 125 8.22 7.12 5.23
N CYS A 126 8.87 5.97 5.38
CA CYS A 126 9.98 5.75 6.29
C CYS A 126 11.17 5.16 5.52
N PRO A 127 11.85 5.97 4.68
CA PRO A 127 12.96 5.50 3.87
C PRO A 127 14.19 5.08 4.70
N GLU A 128 14.28 5.55 5.94
CA GLU A 128 15.31 5.22 6.91
C GLU A 128 15.17 3.81 7.51
N PHE A 129 13.98 3.22 7.47
CA PHE A 129 13.74 1.89 8.00
C PHE A 129 14.31 0.82 7.06
N LYS A 130 15.18 -0.04 7.56
CA LYS A 130 15.65 -1.23 6.82
C LYS A 130 14.49 -2.14 6.44
N GLN A 131 13.50 -2.23 7.31
CA GLN A 131 12.27 -2.98 7.09
C GLN A 131 11.14 -2.28 7.85
N ALA A 132 10.07 -1.91 7.17
CA ALA A 132 8.87 -1.38 7.81
C ALA A 132 7.91 -2.52 8.21
N ASP A 133 7.32 -2.41 9.41
CA ASP A 133 6.28 -3.30 9.93
C ASP A 133 5.01 -2.49 10.19
N HIS A 134 3.84 -3.04 9.81
CA HIS A 134 2.54 -2.45 10.08
C HIS A 134 2.02 -2.97 11.43
N ILE A 135 1.87 -2.09 12.40
CA ILE A 135 1.48 -2.43 13.79
C ILE A 135 0.15 -3.19 13.82
N ASP A 136 -0.83 -2.74 13.05
CA ASP A 136 -2.17 -3.35 12.94
C ASP A 136 -2.20 -4.58 12.00
N ARG A 137 -1.08 -4.95 11.37
CA ARG A 137 -0.94 -6.03 10.37
C ARG A 137 -1.71 -5.78 9.07
N ASN A 138 -2.21 -4.58 8.84
CA ASN A 138 -2.85 -4.17 7.60
C ASN A 138 -1.85 -3.41 6.72
N GLY A 139 -1.28 -4.06 5.73
CA GLY A 139 -0.30 -3.45 4.82
C GLY A 139 -0.87 -2.37 3.88
N LEU A 140 -2.16 -2.06 3.98
CA LEU A 140 -2.81 -0.94 3.29
C LEU A 140 -3.01 0.28 4.19
N ASN A 141 -2.82 0.16 5.51
CA ASN A 141 -2.79 1.29 6.44
C ASN A 141 -1.38 1.86 6.53
N ASN A 142 -1.09 2.82 5.67
CA ASN A 142 0.22 3.45 5.53
C ASN A 142 0.28 4.82 6.23
N CYS A 143 -0.39 4.99 7.34
CA CYS A 143 -0.20 6.13 8.24
C CYS A 143 1.09 5.93 9.05
N ARG A 144 1.87 7.00 9.26
CA ARG A 144 3.13 6.94 10.04
C ARG A 144 2.91 6.36 11.43
N SER A 145 1.80 6.70 12.08
CA SER A 145 1.43 6.18 13.39
C SER A 145 1.26 4.65 13.43
N ASN A 146 1.02 4.03 12.28
CA ASN A 146 0.89 2.58 12.12
C ASN A 146 2.17 1.88 11.63
N LEU A 147 3.23 2.65 11.35
CA LEU A 147 4.50 2.11 10.86
C LEU A 147 5.57 2.17 11.94
N ARG A 148 6.36 1.12 12.02
CA ARG A 148 7.54 1.07 12.90
C ARG A 148 8.68 0.36 12.18
N GLU A 149 9.91 0.57 12.66
CA GLU A 149 11.02 -0.23 12.17
C GLU A 149 10.85 -1.69 12.58
N GLY A 150 10.85 -2.56 11.60
CA GLY A 150 10.72 -4.00 11.76
C GLY A 150 12.08 -4.64 12.01
N SER A 151 12.16 -5.47 13.04
CA SER A 151 13.25 -6.43 13.22
C SER A 151 12.70 -7.85 13.10
N GLY A 152 13.58 -8.83 12.93
CA GLY A 152 13.15 -10.24 12.93
C GLY A 152 12.34 -10.60 14.18
N ARG A 153 12.68 -10.00 15.34
CA ARG A 153 11.99 -10.16 16.63
C ARG A 153 10.60 -9.51 16.59
N VAL A 154 10.55 -8.22 16.21
CA VAL A 154 9.29 -7.47 16.13
C VAL A 154 8.32 -8.13 15.15
N ASN A 155 8.80 -8.52 14.00
CA ASN A 155 7.98 -9.20 12.99
C ASN A 155 7.50 -10.59 13.46
N ALA A 156 8.32 -11.31 14.24
CA ALA A 156 7.91 -12.59 14.81
C ALA A 156 6.82 -12.42 15.87
N GLN A 157 6.93 -11.40 16.71
CA GLN A 157 5.91 -11.04 17.71
C GLN A 157 4.60 -10.56 17.07
N ASN A 158 4.71 -9.83 15.96
CA ASN A 158 3.54 -9.32 15.22
C ASN A 158 2.85 -10.38 14.34
N LYS A 159 3.35 -11.61 14.27
CA LYS A 159 2.68 -12.68 13.52
C LYS A 159 1.38 -13.09 14.19
N SER A 160 0.33 -13.29 13.39
CA SER A 160 -0.89 -13.94 13.86
C SER A 160 -0.58 -15.39 14.27
N LYS A 161 -1.31 -15.88 15.28
CA LYS A 161 -1.24 -17.29 15.70
C LYS A 161 -1.36 -18.22 14.50
N GLN A 162 -0.61 -19.31 14.52
CA GLN A 162 -0.70 -20.34 13.48
C GLN A 162 -2.05 -21.09 13.60
N LYS A 163 -2.57 -21.60 12.48
CA LYS A 163 -3.85 -22.32 12.46
C LYS A 163 -3.84 -23.60 13.33
N ASN A 164 -2.67 -24.21 13.50
CA ASN A 164 -2.45 -25.40 14.32
C ASN A 164 -2.07 -25.09 15.78
N ASN A 165 -2.18 -23.82 16.19
CA ASN A 165 -1.92 -23.46 17.58
C ASN A 165 -3.07 -23.94 18.47
N THR A 166 -2.81 -24.92 19.31
CA THR A 166 -3.77 -25.55 20.23
C THR A 166 -3.80 -24.92 21.60
N SER A 167 -2.73 -24.19 21.99
CA SER A 167 -2.64 -23.55 23.31
C SER A 167 -3.41 -22.23 23.41
N GLY A 168 -3.73 -21.61 22.28
CA GLY A 168 -4.28 -20.25 22.26
C GLY A 168 -3.24 -19.14 22.48
N HIS A 169 -1.97 -19.46 22.78
CA HIS A 169 -0.88 -18.52 23.06
C HIS A 169 0.30 -18.71 22.11
N THR A 170 0.94 -17.60 21.71
CA THR A 170 2.16 -17.66 20.89
C THR A 170 3.34 -18.11 21.75
N GLY A 171 4.12 -19.09 21.23
CA GLY A 171 5.27 -19.62 21.96
C GLY A 171 4.93 -20.68 23.01
N VAL A 172 3.66 -21.10 23.11
CA VAL A 172 3.24 -22.19 23.99
C VAL A 172 2.83 -23.39 23.15
N GLU A 173 3.43 -24.54 23.42
CA GLU A 173 3.23 -25.79 22.68
C GLU A 173 2.98 -26.97 23.62
N TRP A 174 2.10 -27.88 23.21
CA TRP A 174 1.86 -29.11 23.92
C TRP A 174 2.84 -30.21 23.49
N HIS A 175 3.60 -30.73 24.45
CA HIS A 175 4.44 -31.90 24.27
C HIS A 175 3.67 -33.14 24.73
N LYS A 176 3.34 -34.00 23.76
CA LYS A 176 2.64 -35.24 24.02
C LYS A 176 3.42 -36.16 24.99
N PRO A 177 2.72 -37.02 25.76
CA PRO A 177 3.37 -38.07 26.53
C PRO A 177 4.27 -38.95 25.63
N VAL A 178 5.44 -39.33 26.14
CA VAL A 178 6.36 -40.25 25.47
C VAL A 178 6.87 -41.26 26.46
N GLY A 179 6.56 -42.58 26.27
CA GLY A 179 6.85 -43.63 27.22
C GLY A 179 6.16 -43.33 28.58
N ASN A 180 6.90 -43.41 29.67
CA ASN A 180 6.40 -43.15 31.03
C ASN A 180 6.36 -41.66 31.40
N ARG A 181 6.75 -40.72 30.44
CA ARG A 181 6.71 -39.29 30.71
C ARG A 181 5.32 -38.74 30.44
N LYS A 182 4.74 -38.01 31.39
CA LYS A 182 3.47 -37.31 31.23
C LYS A 182 3.59 -36.20 30.19
N GLY A 183 2.49 -35.86 29.52
CA GLY A 183 2.38 -34.70 28.69
C GLY A 183 2.66 -33.40 29.45
N ARG A 184 3.12 -32.37 28.76
CA ARG A 184 3.43 -31.08 29.38
C ARG A 184 3.25 -29.93 28.41
N TRP A 185 2.82 -28.81 28.93
CA TRP A 185 2.91 -27.53 28.22
C TRP A 185 4.33 -26.98 28.33
N LYS A 186 4.82 -26.40 27.23
CA LYS A 186 6.12 -25.73 27.20
C LYS A 186 5.96 -24.33 26.63
N ALA A 187 6.26 -23.33 27.45
CA ALA A 187 6.39 -21.95 27.00
C ALA A 187 7.84 -21.70 26.55
N VAL A 188 7.99 -21.04 25.42
CA VAL A 188 9.30 -20.67 24.84
C VAL A 188 9.27 -19.19 24.50
N TRP A 189 10.25 -18.43 24.99
CA TRP A 189 10.39 -17.00 24.69
C TRP A 189 11.85 -16.63 24.53
N LYS A 190 12.11 -15.41 24.09
CA LYS A 190 13.45 -14.80 24.13
C LYS A 190 13.45 -13.75 25.22
N ASP A 191 14.51 -13.73 26.04
CA ASP A 191 14.74 -12.68 27.03
C ASP A 191 15.23 -11.38 26.37
N GLU A 192 15.54 -10.37 27.18
CA GLU A 192 16.01 -9.06 26.73
C GLU A 192 17.35 -9.13 25.96
N GLU A 193 18.17 -10.12 26.32
CA GLU A 193 19.47 -10.40 25.71
C GLU A 193 19.36 -11.30 24.44
N GLU A 194 18.13 -11.55 23.96
CA GLU A 194 17.81 -12.45 22.82
C GLU A 194 18.12 -13.94 23.05
N ASN A 195 18.46 -14.35 24.26
CA ASN A 195 18.64 -15.75 24.58
C ASN A 195 17.30 -16.50 24.60
N ARG A 196 17.28 -17.71 24.05
CA ARG A 196 16.10 -18.58 24.06
C ARG A 196 15.89 -19.16 25.46
N ARG A 197 14.78 -18.83 26.08
CA ARG A 197 14.33 -19.37 27.38
C ARG A 197 13.13 -20.29 27.18
N SER A 198 12.96 -21.24 28.07
CA SER A 198 11.77 -22.07 28.09
C SER A 198 11.45 -22.53 29.48
N ARG A 199 10.13 -22.70 29.75
CA ARG A 199 9.63 -23.27 30.98
C ARG A 199 8.58 -24.33 30.64
N SER A 200 8.60 -25.45 31.36
CA SER A 200 7.61 -26.53 31.20
C SER A 200 6.71 -26.58 32.39
N PHE A 201 5.42 -26.86 32.13
CA PHE A 201 4.38 -26.97 33.10
C PHE A 201 3.75 -28.37 32.95
N MET A 202 3.64 -29.09 34.05
CA MET A 202 3.06 -30.43 34.12
C MET A 202 1.55 -30.35 34.20
N GLY A 203 0.84 -31.16 33.45
CA GLY A 203 -0.58 -31.40 33.61
C GLY A 203 -1.44 -31.14 32.37
N ASP A 204 -2.51 -31.93 32.28
CA ASP A 204 -3.60 -31.78 31.30
C ASP A 204 -4.67 -30.78 31.81
N THR A 205 -4.38 -30.01 32.85
CA THR A 205 -5.32 -29.12 33.54
C THR A 205 -5.36 -27.74 32.89
N GLU A 206 -6.49 -27.06 32.97
CA GLU A 206 -6.64 -25.67 32.50
C GLU A 206 -5.62 -24.72 33.13
N GLU A 207 -5.19 -24.97 34.38
CA GLU A 207 -4.12 -24.24 35.07
C GLU A 207 -2.76 -24.27 34.33
N GLY A 208 -2.50 -25.29 33.54
CA GLY A 208 -1.31 -25.36 32.68
C GLY A 208 -1.36 -24.46 31.43
N LYS A 209 -2.52 -23.83 31.13
CA LYS A 209 -2.69 -22.93 29.99
C LYS A 209 -2.53 -21.46 30.35
N GLU A 210 -2.64 -21.10 31.63
CA GLU A 210 -2.64 -19.71 32.13
C GLU A 210 -1.24 -19.17 32.46
N VAL A 211 -0.22 -19.45 31.64
CA VAL A 211 1.13 -18.96 31.89
C VAL A 211 1.64 -18.13 30.72
#